data_ed02c67408d1f70577bc64f66c06b753
#
_entry.id   ed02c67408d1f70577bc64f66c06b753
#
_cell.length_a   1.000
_cell.length_b   1.000
_cell.length_c   1.000
_cell.angle_alpha   90.00
_cell.angle_beta   90.00
_cell.angle_gamma   90.00
#
_symmetry.space_group_name_H-M   'P 1'
#
loop_
_entity.id
_entity.type
_entity.pdbx_description
1 polymer ?
#
loop_
_entity_poly.entity_id
_entity_poly.type
_entity_poly.pdbx_seq_one_letter_code
_entity_poly.pdbx_strand_id
1 'polypeptide(L)'
;MNRHQARELAFSLIFEREFDKTRTPDELYDLAKETRAVEESGYVRGVLRGVAEKEEEIETFIAESAVGWSLKRISKISLSILKLSVYEMLYCKEVPLRVSLNEAIELVKSYDEDGAKAFVNGILNTVSKKAAALRDGE
;
A
#
# COMPACT_ATOMS: atom_id res chain seq x y z
N MET A 1 -2.73 4.32 18.37
CA MET A 1 -1.53 4.06 17.55
C MET A 1 -1.18 5.27 16.69
N ASN A 2 0.10 5.46 16.43
CA ASN A 2 0.53 6.54 15.55
C ASN A 2 0.35 6.15 14.08
N ARG A 3 0.62 7.07 13.15
CA ARG A 3 0.40 6.83 11.72
C ARG A 3 1.31 5.72 11.17
N HIS A 4 2.54 5.64 11.67
CA HIS A 4 3.45 4.56 11.25
C HIS A 4 2.89 3.18 11.64
N GLN A 5 2.41 3.04 12.87
CA GLN A 5 1.78 1.81 13.35
C GLN A 5 0.50 1.50 12.58
N ALA A 6 -0.28 2.52 12.25
CA ALA A 6 -1.48 2.34 11.44
C ALA A 6 -1.14 1.83 10.02
N ARG A 7 -0.05 2.33 9.43
CA ARG A 7 0.41 1.84 8.13
C ARG A 7 0.88 0.39 8.21
N GLU A 8 1.57 0.01 9.29
CA GLU A 8 1.98 -1.38 9.48
C GLU A 8 0.77 -2.31 9.55
N LEU A 9 -0.25 -1.91 10.30
CA LEU A 9 -1.48 -2.71 10.39
C LEU A 9 -2.19 -2.78 9.04
N ALA A 10 -2.36 -1.65 8.35
CA ALA A 10 -2.99 -1.62 7.04
C ALA A 10 -2.25 -2.52 6.05
N PHE A 11 -0.92 -2.41 5.99
CA PHE A 11 -0.09 -3.26 5.15
C PHE A 11 -0.32 -4.75 5.47
N SER A 12 -0.32 -5.12 6.74
CA SER A 12 -0.47 -6.53 7.12
C SER A 12 -1.83 -7.09 6.71
N LEU A 13 -2.89 -6.28 6.75
CA LEU A 13 -4.22 -6.71 6.35
C LEU A 13 -4.37 -6.75 4.83
N ILE A 14 -3.73 -5.84 4.11
CA ILE A 14 -3.65 -5.92 2.65
C ILE A 14 -2.92 -7.20 2.25
N PHE A 15 -1.83 -7.53 2.94
CA PHE A 15 -1.07 -8.76 2.71
C PHE A 15 -1.93 -10.01 2.94
N GLU A 16 -2.67 -10.06 4.04
CA GLU A 16 -3.58 -11.20 4.32
C GLU A 16 -4.60 -11.36 3.19
N ARG A 17 -5.16 -10.26 2.70
CA ARG A 17 -6.16 -10.29 1.63
C ARG A 17 -5.60 -10.77 0.29
N GLU A 18 -4.28 -10.64 0.06
CA GLU A 18 -3.67 -11.19 -1.16
C GLU A 18 -3.82 -12.72 -1.25
N PHE A 19 -3.98 -13.39 -0.13
CA PHE A 19 -4.16 -14.84 -0.08
C PHE A 19 -5.62 -15.27 -0.04
N ASP A 20 -6.53 -14.38 0.32
CA ASP A 20 -7.96 -14.67 0.40
C ASP A 20 -8.78 -13.41 0.12
N LYS A 21 -9.12 -13.21 -1.14
CA LYS A 21 -9.88 -12.04 -1.57
C LYS A 21 -11.41 -12.21 -1.40
N THR A 22 -11.84 -13.35 -0.85
CA THR A 22 -13.26 -13.56 -0.57
C THR A 22 -13.74 -12.78 0.63
N ARG A 23 -12.82 -12.41 1.54
CA ARG A 23 -13.17 -11.60 2.71
C ARG A 23 -13.21 -10.12 2.32
N THR A 24 -14.20 -9.42 2.85
CA THR A 24 -14.28 -7.98 2.67
C THR A 24 -13.24 -7.28 3.53
N PRO A 25 -12.81 -6.06 3.17
CA PRO A 25 -11.91 -5.28 4.03
C PRO A 25 -12.43 -5.10 5.45
N ASP A 26 -13.74 -4.86 5.61
CA ASP A 26 -14.33 -4.69 6.95
C ASP A 26 -14.29 -5.98 7.76
N GLU A 27 -14.55 -7.14 7.14
CA GLU A 27 -14.46 -8.43 7.82
C GLU A 27 -13.02 -8.67 8.32
N LEU A 28 -12.01 -8.39 7.50
CA LEU A 28 -10.61 -8.53 7.89
C LEU A 28 -10.26 -7.61 9.05
N TYR A 29 -10.69 -6.36 8.99
CA TYR A 29 -10.38 -5.40 10.03
C TYR A 29 -11.09 -5.75 11.34
N ASP A 30 -12.37 -6.10 11.28
CA ASP A 30 -13.13 -6.45 12.47
C ASP A 30 -12.53 -7.69 13.15
N LEU A 31 -12.08 -8.68 12.37
CA LEU A 31 -11.39 -9.84 12.91
C LEU A 31 -10.07 -9.45 13.58
N ALA A 32 -9.31 -8.56 12.97
CA ALA A 32 -8.04 -8.09 13.55
C ALA A 32 -8.27 -7.34 14.86
N LYS A 33 -9.33 -6.55 14.95
CA LYS A 33 -9.69 -5.85 16.19
C LYS A 33 -9.97 -6.83 17.32
N GLU A 34 -10.69 -7.90 17.01
CA GLU A 34 -11.02 -8.94 18.01
C GLU A 34 -9.79 -9.73 18.43
N THR A 35 -8.98 -10.17 17.47
CA THR A 35 -7.88 -11.11 17.73
C THR A 35 -6.58 -10.44 18.15
N ARG A 36 -6.35 -9.19 17.75
CA ARG A 36 -5.11 -8.48 18.02
C ARG A 36 -5.29 -7.31 18.99
N ALA A 37 -6.51 -7.12 19.50
CA ALA A 37 -6.85 -6.02 20.40
C ALA A 37 -6.39 -4.65 19.91
N VAL A 38 -6.50 -4.39 18.60
CA VAL A 38 -6.12 -3.10 18.01
C VAL A 38 -7.26 -2.10 18.13
N GLU A 39 -6.88 -0.82 18.21
CA GLU A 39 -7.84 0.27 18.29
C GLU A 39 -8.52 0.52 16.94
N GLU A 40 -9.71 1.10 16.99
CA GLU A 40 -10.36 1.59 15.77
C GLU A 40 -9.54 2.72 15.15
N SER A 41 -9.33 2.64 13.85
CA SER A 41 -8.59 3.65 13.10
C SER A 41 -9.32 3.93 11.78
N GLY A 42 -9.76 5.16 11.63
CA GLY A 42 -10.38 5.61 10.38
C GLY A 42 -9.42 5.51 9.21
N TYR A 43 -8.13 5.75 9.46
CA TYR A 43 -7.09 5.59 8.43
C TYR A 43 -7.02 4.15 7.93
N VAL A 44 -6.90 3.18 8.84
CA VAL A 44 -6.77 1.76 8.46
C VAL A 44 -8.02 1.30 7.71
N ARG A 45 -9.19 1.58 8.24
CA ARG A 45 -10.45 1.17 7.61
C ARG A 45 -10.61 1.81 6.24
N GLY A 46 -10.31 3.11 6.13
CA GLY A 46 -10.39 3.83 4.86
C GLY A 46 -9.41 3.31 3.81
N VAL A 47 -8.18 3.03 4.22
CA VAL A 47 -7.17 2.47 3.32
C VAL A 47 -7.55 1.08 2.83
N LEU A 48 -8.01 0.21 3.72
CA LEU A 48 -8.41 -1.15 3.34
C LEU A 48 -9.56 -1.13 2.33
N ARG A 49 -10.58 -0.32 2.59
CA ARG A 49 -11.71 -0.15 1.68
C ARG A 49 -11.27 0.43 0.34
N GLY A 50 -10.44 1.47 0.40
CA GLY A 50 -9.97 2.16 -0.79
C GLY A 50 -9.08 1.30 -1.67
N VAL A 51 -8.16 0.56 -1.09
CA VAL A 51 -7.29 -0.35 -1.84
C VAL A 51 -8.12 -1.44 -2.53
N ALA A 52 -9.10 -2.00 -1.83
CA ALA A 52 -9.97 -3.02 -2.42
C ALA A 52 -10.81 -2.46 -3.57
N GLU A 53 -11.39 -1.28 -3.36
CA GLU A 53 -12.23 -0.61 -4.37
C GLU A 53 -11.45 -0.22 -5.61
N LYS A 54 -10.22 0.27 -5.43
CA LYS A 54 -9.36 0.78 -6.50
C LYS A 54 -8.27 -0.20 -6.92
N GLU A 55 -8.38 -1.46 -6.55
CA GLU A 55 -7.34 -2.46 -6.76
C GLU A 55 -6.87 -2.56 -8.21
N GLU A 56 -7.80 -2.61 -9.15
CA GLU A 56 -7.46 -2.73 -10.57
C GLU A 56 -6.66 -1.52 -11.06
N GLU A 57 -7.09 -0.32 -10.71
CA GLU A 57 -6.40 0.92 -11.07
C GLU A 57 -5.01 0.99 -10.44
N ILE A 58 -4.91 0.61 -9.15
CA ILE A 58 -3.64 0.59 -8.43
C ILE A 58 -2.68 -0.40 -9.07
N GLU A 59 -3.15 -1.60 -9.39
CA GLU A 59 -2.32 -2.62 -10.04
C GLU A 59 -1.83 -2.17 -11.42
N THR A 60 -2.67 -1.44 -12.17
CA THR A 60 -2.28 -0.89 -13.46
C THR A 60 -1.13 0.11 -13.30
N PHE A 61 -1.23 1.02 -12.34
CA PHE A 61 -0.14 1.96 -12.05
C PHE A 61 1.16 1.25 -11.68
N ILE A 62 1.07 0.21 -10.86
CA ILE A 62 2.24 -0.56 -10.45
C ILE A 62 2.85 -1.28 -11.67
N ALA A 63 2.02 -1.94 -12.46
CA ALA A 63 2.47 -2.70 -13.63
C ALA A 63 3.15 -1.78 -14.66
N GLU A 64 2.58 -0.62 -14.94
CA GLU A 64 3.15 0.34 -15.87
C GLU A 64 4.49 0.91 -15.40
N SER A 65 4.68 0.97 -14.09
CA SER A 65 5.89 1.53 -13.49
C SER A 65 6.95 0.45 -13.22
N ALA A 66 6.59 -0.82 -13.26
CA ALA A 66 7.49 -1.95 -13.02
C ALA A 66 8.08 -2.46 -14.33
N VAL A 67 8.84 -1.62 -15.01
CA VAL A 67 9.42 -1.96 -16.31
C VAL A 67 10.27 -3.21 -16.22
N GLY A 68 9.93 -4.21 -17.05
CA GLY A 68 10.65 -5.47 -17.09
C GLY A 68 10.24 -6.48 -16.01
N TRP A 69 9.25 -6.14 -15.17
CA TRP A 69 8.77 -7.02 -14.10
C TRP A 69 7.28 -7.31 -14.26
N SER A 70 6.92 -8.58 -14.06
CA SER A 70 5.52 -8.99 -13.98
C SER A 70 5.06 -8.89 -12.53
N LEU A 71 3.80 -8.51 -12.28
CA LEU A 71 3.23 -8.49 -10.92
C LEU A 71 3.32 -9.86 -10.26
N LYS A 72 3.30 -10.94 -11.06
CA LYS A 72 3.43 -12.31 -10.54
C LYS A 72 4.80 -12.61 -9.93
N ARG A 73 5.83 -11.86 -10.35
CA ARG A 73 7.20 -12.02 -9.86
C ARG A 73 7.52 -11.15 -8.64
N ILE A 74 6.64 -10.20 -8.35
CA ILE A 74 6.77 -9.34 -7.18
C ILE A 74 6.31 -10.13 -5.97
N SER A 75 7.08 -10.09 -4.88
CA SER A 75 6.66 -10.77 -3.64
C SER A 75 5.32 -10.20 -3.16
N LYS A 76 4.54 -11.01 -2.47
CA LYS A 76 3.27 -10.54 -1.88
C LYS A 76 3.52 -9.43 -0.86
N ILE A 77 4.66 -9.46 -0.19
CA ILE A 77 5.04 -8.41 0.77
C ILE A 77 5.24 -7.09 0.03
N SER A 78 6.12 -7.07 -0.98
CA SER A 78 6.36 -5.85 -1.77
C SER A 78 5.10 -5.37 -2.48
N LEU A 79 4.30 -6.27 -3.03
CA LEU A 79 3.05 -5.90 -3.70
C LEU A 79 2.08 -5.21 -2.73
N SER A 80 1.95 -5.73 -1.51
CA SER A 80 1.07 -5.15 -0.49
C SER A 80 1.54 -3.76 -0.07
N ILE A 81 2.85 -3.58 0.09
CA ILE A 81 3.45 -2.28 0.41
C ILE A 81 3.21 -1.29 -0.73
N LEU A 82 3.43 -1.73 -1.97
CA LEU A 82 3.18 -0.91 -3.15
C LEU A 82 1.72 -0.48 -3.25
N LYS A 83 0.79 -1.40 -3.02
CA LYS A 83 -0.65 -1.07 -3.05
C LYS A 83 -1.01 0.00 -2.04
N LEU A 84 -0.50 -0.10 -0.81
CA LEU A 84 -0.72 0.89 0.22
C LEU A 84 -0.18 2.26 -0.19
N SER A 85 1.08 2.29 -0.60
CA SER A 85 1.75 3.54 -0.95
C SER A 85 1.15 4.21 -2.19
N VAL A 86 0.85 3.44 -3.23
CA VAL A 86 0.22 3.96 -4.44
C VAL A 86 -1.18 4.51 -4.14
N TYR A 87 -1.94 3.81 -3.28
CA TYR A 87 -3.23 4.31 -2.86
C TYR A 87 -3.11 5.69 -2.19
N GLU A 88 -2.16 5.85 -1.26
CA GLU A 88 -1.92 7.16 -0.63
C GLU A 88 -1.54 8.22 -1.64
N MET A 89 -0.64 7.89 -2.57
CA MET A 89 -0.17 8.83 -3.57
C MET A 89 -1.29 9.32 -4.49
N LEU A 90 -2.20 8.43 -4.88
CA LEU A 90 -3.28 8.75 -5.81
C LEU A 90 -4.51 9.36 -5.14
N TYR A 91 -4.84 8.94 -3.93
CA TYR A 91 -6.12 9.27 -3.32
C TYR A 91 -6.06 10.01 -1.98
N CYS A 92 -4.88 10.14 -1.38
CA CYS A 92 -4.70 10.84 -0.11
C CYS A 92 -3.84 12.09 -0.31
N LYS A 93 -4.41 13.14 -0.89
CA LYS A 93 -3.68 14.37 -1.26
C LYS A 93 -3.06 15.07 -0.06
N GLU A 94 -3.63 14.90 1.13
CA GLU A 94 -3.11 15.49 2.37
C GLU A 94 -1.79 14.87 2.80
N VAL A 95 -1.44 13.69 2.27
CA VAL A 95 -0.16 13.03 2.57
C VAL A 95 0.85 13.43 1.51
N PRO A 96 1.96 14.12 1.89
CA PRO A 96 3.00 14.44 0.92
C PRO A 96 3.55 13.18 0.25
N LEU A 97 3.82 13.24 -1.05
CA LEU A 97 4.29 12.08 -1.80
C LEU A 97 5.57 11.46 -1.22
N ARG A 98 6.51 12.31 -0.77
CA ARG A 98 7.75 11.82 -0.15
C ARG A 98 7.51 11.06 1.15
N VAL A 99 6.43 11.38 1.87
CA VAL A 99 6.08 10.66 3.11
C VAL A 99 5.61 9.25 2.77
N SER A 100 4.72 9.12 1.78
CA SER A 100 4.28 7.79 1.32
C SER A 100 5.45 6.95 0.82
N LEU A 101 6.37 7.57 0.07
CA LEU A 101 7.56 6.88 -0.44
C LEU A 101 8.45 6.40 0.71
N ASN A 102 8.79 7.29 1.64
CA ASN A 102 9.70 6.97 2.74
C ASN A 102 9.10 5.92 3.67
N GLU A 103 7.81 5.99 3.95
CA GLU A 103 7.12 5.00 4.79
C GLU A 103 7.12 3.62 4.12
N ALA A 104 6.92 3.58 2.81
CA ALA A 104 6.99 2.32 2.06
C ALA A 104 8.38 1.69 2.16
N ILE A 105 9.43 2.49 2.03
CA ILE A 105 10.81 2.00 2.13
C ILE A 105 11.09 1.46 3.55
N GLU A 106 10.59 2.12 4.58
CA GLU A 106 10.73 1.62 5.96
C GLU A 106 10.02 0.26 6.14
N LEU A 107 8.83 0.10 5.54
CA LEU A 107 8.13 -1.18 5.59
C LEU A 107 8.90 -2.28 4.85
N VAL A 108 9.47 -1.97 3.69
CA VAL A 108 10.30 -2.93 2.94
C VAL A 108 11.49 -3.37 3.77
N LYS A 109 12.19 -2.44 4.42
CA LYS A 109 13.34 -2.76 5.26
C LYS A 109 12.96 -3.69 6.42
N SER A 110 11.77 -3.51 6.97
CA SER A 110 11.31 -4.30 8.11
C SER A 110 10.77 -5.68 7.75
N TYR A 111 10.18 -5.82 6.57
CA TYR A 111 9.38 -7.00 6.24
C TYR A 111 9.80 -7.76 5.00
N ASP A 112 10.64 -7.21 4.13
CA ASP A 112 11.03 -7.89 2.90
C ASP A 112 12.53 -8.09 2.82
N GLU A 113 12.98 -8.76 1.75
CA GLU A 113 14.40 -9.05 1.51
C GLU A 113 15.17 -7.81 1.05
N ASP A 114 16.49 -7.82 1.25
CA ASP A 114 17.37 -6.68 0.96
C ASP A 114 17.23 -6.15 -0.49
N GLY A 115 17.06 -7.04 -1.45
CA GLY A 115 16.93 -6.64 -2.86
C GLY A 115 15.66 -5.88 -3.20
N ALA A 116 14.62 -6.01 -2.38
CA ALA A 116 13.31 -5.41 -2.65
C ALA A 116 13.32 -3.89 -2.54
N LYS A 117 14.19 -3.31 -1.72
CA LYS A 117 14.24 -1.87 -1.50
C LYS A 117 14.46 -1.07 -2.80
N ALA A 118 15.47 -1.44 -3.59
CA ALA A 118 15.78 -0.74 -4.84
C ALA A 118 14.65 -0.84 -5.83
N PHE A 119 14.04 -2.00 -5.93
CA PHE A 119 12.92 -2.28 -6.80
C PHE A 119 11.68 -1.48 -6.43
N VAL A 120 11.28 -1.50 -5.15
CA VAL A 120 10.12 -0.74 -4.66
C VAL A 120 10.36 0.76 -4.82
N ASN A 121 11.56 1.23 -4.48
CA ASN A 121 11.93 2.63 -4.62
C ASN A 121 11.81 3.10 -6.09
N GLY A 122 12.29 2.29 -7.03
CA GLY A 122 12.20 2.60 -8.46
C GLY A 122 10.77 2.75 -8.94
N ILE A 123 9.91 1.80 -8.57
CA ILE A 123 8.48 1.85 -8.94
C ILE A 123 7.81 3.09 -8.34
N LEU A 124 8.02 3.33 -7.04
CA LEU A 124 7.36 4.43 -6.35
C LEU A 124 7.85 5.80 -6.79
N ASN A 125 9.11 5.93 -7.20
CA ASN A 125 9.59 7.18 -7.80
C ASN A 125 8.83 7.50 -9.09
N THR A 126 8.59 6.50 -9.93
CA THR A 126 7.82 6.68 -11.17
C THR A 126 6.36 7.02 -10.86
N VAL A 127 5.73 6.28 -9.94
CA VAL A 127 4.34 6.56 -9.54
C VAL A 127 4.22 7.94 -8.92
N SER A 128 5.19 8.33 -8.09
CA SER A 128 5.21 9.65 -7.44
C SER A 128 5.20 10.79 -8.47
N LYS A 129 5.95 10.67 -9.55
CA LYS A 129 5.97 11.68 -10.62
C LYS A 129 4.61 11.78 -11.31
N LYS A 130 3.99 10.65 -11.60
CA LYS A 130 2.65 10.61 -12.21
C LYS A 130 1.60 11.20 -11.26
N ALA A 131 1.68 10.84 -9.98
CA ALA A 131 0.76 11.35 -8.97
C ALA A 131 0.91 12.86 -8.77
N ALA A 132 2.14 13.38 -8.79
CA ALA A 132 2.39 14.81 -8.70
C ALA A 132 1.71 15.57 -9.84
N ALA A 133 1.83 15.06 -11.07
CA ALA A 133 1.17 15.66 -12.23
C ALA A 133 -0.35 15.65 -12.08
N LEU A 134 -0.92 14.56 -11.57
CA LEU A 134 -2.36 14.46 -11.33
C LEU A 134 -2.82 15.43 -10.24
N ARG A 135 -2.05 15.59 -9.16
CA ARG A 135 -2.37 16.53 -8.08
C ARG A 135 -2.33 17.99 -8.57
N ASP A 136 -1.33 18.32 -9.38
CA ASP A 136 -1.17 19.69 -9.93
C ASP A 136 -2.24 20.03 -10.97
N GLY A 137 -2.75 19.02 -11.67
CA GLY A 137 -3.78 19.20 -12.70
C GLY A 137 -5.18 19.46 -12.16
N GLU A 138 -5.31 19.49 -10.86
CA GLU A 138 -6.58 19.77 -10.18
C GLU A 138 -6.63 21.22 -9.70
#